data_842f359afa16294d6e5015fbef87f4ec
#
_entry.id   842f359afa16294d6e5015fbef87f4ec
#
_cell.length_a   1.000
_cell.length_b   1.000
_cell.length_c   1.000
_cell.angle_alpha   90.00
_cell.angle_beta   90.00
_cell.angle_gamma   90.00
#
_symmetry.space_group_name_H-M   'P 1'
#
loop_
_entity.id
_entity.type
_entity.pdbx_description
1 polymer ?
#
loop_
_entity_poly.entity_id
_entity_poly.type
_entity_poly.pdbx_seq_one_letter_code
_entity_poly.pdbx_strand_id
1 'polypeptide(L)'
;MRIGAFYIEDKYHRYLYLASLIFVLFSLPFYRAMSSIGMIVMASNWLLEGHFREKWQRLKHNPGIWIFSSFYFVGVFSFLYSDNTGQVMKHMQNSLALLAAPLVIGTSRPVSYRDVKILIGAMTIGVVINSFISYALFTGIIQADISDFRHYSYFSSNIHVSYIAVMAMIFIYYHVTRKWKILPANERRLMLFLLIWIGIYVVFLRSLAGLMVLGVTIWVILFLKSLKWKTYIKIPVMVVLIVGPLTPGVLLYHIYQENFTDYKVDVSELPQKTEQGNRYKHNLKNPMIENGRYVGLFISEKELKKSWNHRSSLAYEGKDEKGQPMHMTLKRYLTAKGFRKDASGVKALSEQDVRNVEKGITNPVYADKKRFFTSRLYTVAQGLHQYLRTGRPFDSITQRMEAYPAMIHIISENFWIGVGRGDIYTAHDEYYAEKFKRPEDFKLVAGHNQY
;
A
#
# COMPACT_ATOMS: atom_id res chain seq x y z
N MET A 1 -10.08 8.45 45.98
CA MET A 1 -9.72 9.88 46.08
C MET A 1 -10.98 10.67 45.72
N ARG A 2 -11.59 11.37 46.72
CA ARG A 2 -12.74 12.22 46.44
C ARG A 2 -12.24 13.54 45.87
N ILE A 3 -12.40 13.72 44.60
CA ILE A 3 -12.18 15.00 43.93
C ILE A 3 -13.58 15.55 43.62
N GLY A 4 -14.09 16.42 44.48
CA GLY A 4 -15.32 17.18 44.21
C GLY A 4 -16.59 16.33 43.95
N ALA A 5 -17.70 16.96 43.74
CA ALA A 5 -19.08 16.47 43.76
C ALA A 5 -19.47 15.43 42.65
N PHE A 6 -18.57 14.84 41.89
CA PHE A 6 -18.89 13.85 40.86
C PHE A 6 -18.24 12.50 41.17
N TYR A 7 -18.98 11.64 41.91
CA TYR A 7 -18.66 10.22 42.00
C TYR A 7 -19.37 9.49 40.84
N ILE A 8 -18.57 8.99 39.86
CA ILE A 8 -19.08 8.12 38.80
C ILE A 8 -18.92 6.68 39.29
N GLU A 9 -20.02 5.93 39.30
CA GLU A 9 -19.99 4.52 39.68
C GLU A 9 -19.15 3.69 38.69
N ASP A 10 -18.45 2.67 39.17
CA ASP A 10 -17.62 1.72 38.40
C ASP A 10 -18.34 1.17 37.19
N LYS A 11 -19.68 1.02 37.25
CA LYS A 11 -20.52 0.57 36.15
C LYS A 11 -20.44 1.52 34.94
N TYR A 12 -20.48 2.82 35.15
CA TYR A 12 -20.41 3.81 34.06
C TYR A 12 -19.01 3.91 33.47
N HIS A 13 -17.96 3.79 34.29
CA HIS A 13 -16.58 3.67 33.80
C HIS A 13 -16.42 2.45 32.88
N ARG A 14 -17.03 1.31 33.23
CA ARG A 14 -17.05 0.10 32.40
C ARG A 14 -17.76 0.32 31.08
N TYR A 15 -18.93 0.96 31.09
CA TYR A 15 -19.66 1.25 29.85
C TYR A 15 -18.91 2.23 28.95
N LEU A 16 -18.32 3.28 29.51
CA LEU A 16 -17.53 4.25 28.77
C LEU A 16 -16.27 3.62 28.16
N TYR A 17 -15.60 2.75 28.91
CA TYR A 17 -14.48 1.96 28.40
C TYR A 17 -14.88 1.09 27.19
N LEU A 18 -15.97 0.34 27.30
CA LEU A 18 -16.44 -0.50 26.20
C LEU A 18 -16.90 0.34 25.00
N ALA A 19 -17.64 1.42 25.25
CA ALA A 19 -18.09 2.32 24.19
C ALA A 19 -16.92 2.97 23.44
N SER A 20 -15.90 3.45 24.15
CA SER A 20 -14.70 4.01 23.54
C SER A 20 -13.93 2.96 22.73
N LEU A 21 -13.82 1.73 23.22
CA LEU A 21 -13.17 0.63 22.52
C LEU A 21 -13.94 0.23 21.24
N ILE A 22 -15.29 0.17 21.33
CA ILE A 22 -16.17 -0.02 20.17
C ILE A 22 -15.96 1.07 19.14
N PHE A 23 -15.93 2.34 19.58
CA PHE A 23 -15.74 3.48 18.71
C PHE A 23 -14.36 3.46 18.03
N VAL A 24 -13.29 3.14 18.77
CA VAL A 24 -11.94 3.00 18.19
C VAL A 24 -11.94 1.95 17.09
N LEU A 25 -12.44 0.74 17.35
CA LEU A 25 -12.44 -0.35 16.36
C LEU A 25 -13.34 -0.06 15.15
N PHE A 26 -14.51 0.54 15.37
CA PHE A 26 -15.40 0.98 14.31
C PHE A 26 -14.75 2.02 13.41
N SER A 27 -14.00 2.96 14.00
CA SER A 27 -13.40 4.10 13.29
C SER A 27 -12.11 3.78 12.52
N LEU A 28 -11.50 2.60 12.74
CA LEU A 28 -10.25 2.22 12.08
C LEU A 28 -10.24 2.38 10.54
N PRO A 29 -11.27 1.99 9.78
CA PRO A 29 -11.28 2.16 8.33
C PRO A 29 -11.57 3.59 7.87
N PHE A 30 -11.83 4.52 8.80
CA PHE A 30 -12.12 5.93 8.52
C PHE A 30 -10.94 6.84 8.84
N TYR A 31 -11.18 8.08 9.25
CA TYR A 31 -10.13 9.04 9.58
C TYR A 31 -9.39 8.68 10.87
N ARG A 32 -8.07 8.80 10.84
CA ARG A 32 -7.22 8.59 12.02
C ARG A 32 -7.63 9.43 13.23
N ALA A 33 -8.10 10.65 12.99
CA ALA A 33 -8.59 11.54 14.05
C ALA A 33 -9.71 10.91 14.88
N MET A 34 -10.63 10.16 14.27
CA MET A 34 -11.71 9.48 14.99
C MET A 34 -11.17 8.43 15.96
N SER A 35 -10.24 7.59 15.51
CA SER A 35 -9.58 6.60 16.38
C SER A 35 -8.80 7.27 17.50
N SER A 36 -8.13 8.41 17.23
CA SER A 36 -7.42 9.19 18.26
C SER A 36 -8.36 9.74 19.32
N ILE A 37 -9.52 10.28 18.93
CA ILE A 37 -10.56 10.77 19.87
C ILE A 37 -11.02 9.61 20.77
N GLY A 38 -11.32 8.44 20.19
CA GLY A 38 -11.71 7.26 20.97
C GLY A 38 -10.63 6.82 21.96
N MET A 39 -9.36 6.86 21.55
CA MET A 39 -8.21 6.56 22.41
C MET A 39 -8.07 7.56 23.56
N ILE A 40 -8.25 8.85 23.29
CA ILE A 40 -8.20 9.91 24.30
C ILE A 40 -9.31 9.70 25.32
N VAL A 41 -10.56 9.48 24.88
CA VAL A 41 -11.70 9.21 25.77
C VAL A 41 -11.43 7.97 26.63
N MET A 42 -10.91 6.90 26.03
CA MET A 42 -10.58 5.67 26.73
C MET A 42 -9.49 5.89 27.80
N ALA A 43 -8.43 6.62 27.46
CA ALA A 43 -7.33 6.93 28.39
C ALA A 43 -7.79 7.88 29.52
N SER A 44 -8.60 8.89 29.21
CA SER A 44 -9.18 9.79 30.20
C SER A 44 -10.08 9.04 31.18
N ASN A 45 -10.95 8.17 30.67
CA ASN A 45 -11.79 7.30 31.51
C ASN A 45 -10.95 6.39 32.42
N TRP A 46 -9.86 5.82 31.89
CA TRP A 46 -8.93 4.97 32.64
C TRP A 46 -8.27 5.75 33.82
N LEU A 47 -7.91 7.01 33.61
CA LEU A 47 -7.38 7.87 34.68
C LEU A 47 -8.44 8.21 35.72
N LEU A 48 -9.66 8.58 35.29
CA LEU A 48 -10.76 8.98 36.18
C LEU A 48 -11.32 7.81 36.99
N GLU A 49 -11.32 6.59 36.46
CA GLU A 49 -11.73 5.37 37.17
C GLU A 49 -10.89 5.12 38.43
N GLY A 50 -9.64 5.57 38.47
CA GLY A 50 -8.73 5.33 39.58
C GLY A 50 -8.29 3.87 39.67
N HIS A 51 -8.54 3.22 40.80
CA HIS A 51 -8.16 1.83 41.10
C HIS A 51 -6.72 1.46 40.72
N PHE A 52 -5.77 2.41 40.91
CA PHE A 52 -4.39 2.27 40.46
C PHE A 52 -3.64 1.08 41.09
N ARG A 53 -4.04 0.70 42.33
CA ARG A 53 -3.45 -0.48 42.98
C ARG A 53 -3.73 -1.78 42.20
N GLU A 54 -4.97 -1.97 41.73
CA GLU A 54 -5.35 -3.14 40.92
C GLU A 54 -4.70 -3.08 39.53
N LYS A 55 -4.71 -1.90 38.90
CA LYS A 55 -4.07 -1.65 37.62
C LYS A 55 -2.57 -1.96 37.69
N TRP A 56 -1.90 -1.58 38.77
CA TRP A 56 -0.50 -1.90 39.01
C TRP A 56 -0.25 -3.39 39.18
N GLN A 57 -1.14 -4.11 39.86
CA GLN A 57 -1.05 -5.56 39.98
C GLN A 57 -1.19 -6.23 38.59
N ARG A 58 -2.17 -5.82 37.78
CA ARG A 58 -2.35 -6.33 36.42
C ARG A 58 -1.16 -6.00 35.52
N LEU A 59 -0.59 -4.82 35.64
CA LEU A 59 0.62 -4.43 34.91
C LEU A 59 1.81 -5.37 35.20
N LYS A 60 2.02 -5.72 36.46
CA LYS A 60 3.10 -6.65 36.85
C LYS A 60 2.92 -8.06 36.32
N HIS A 61 1.68 -8.54 36.23
CA HIS A 61 1.37 -9.91 35.82
C HIS A 61 1.09 -10.08 34.32
N ASN A 62 1.14 -8.99 33.54
CA ASN A 62 0.88 -9.05 32.10
C ASN A 62 2.12 -8.64 31.27
N PRO A 63 2.99 -9.60 30.92
CA PRO A 63 4.21 -9.31 30.15
C PRO A 63 3.91 -8.72 28.76
N GLY A 64 2.72 -8.95 28.21
CA GLY A 64 2.31 -8.38 26.93
C GLY A 64 2.32 -6.86 26.94
N ILE A 65 1.94 -6.22 28.08
CA ILE A 65 1.98 -4.75 28.19
C ILE A 65 3.42 -4.26 28.00
N TRP A 66 4.37 -4.89 28.69
CA TRP A 66 5.79 -4.52 28.62
C TRP A 66 6.38 -4.72 27.23
N ILE A 67 6.07 -5.86 26.60
CA ILE A 67 6.54 -6.17 25.25
C ILE A 67 6.04 -5.11 24.24
N PHE A 68 4.75 -4.77 24.25
CA PHE A 68 4.23 -3.77 23.32
C PHE A 68 4.69 -2.34 23.67
N SER A 69 4.77 -1.99 24.95
CA SER A 69 5.24 -0.68 25.37
C SER A 69 6.75 -0.49 25.18
N SER A 70 7.56 -1.55 25.11
CA SER A 70 9.00 -1.46 24.87
C SER A 70 9.33 -0.72 23.58
N PHE A 71 8.51 -0.86 22.52
CA PHE A 71 8.67 -0.11 21.27
C PHE A 71 8.58 1.41 21.47
N TYR A 72 7.79 1.87 22.45
CA TYR A 72 7.73 3.28 22.82
C TYR A 72 8.98 3.69 23.61
N PHE A 73 9.38 2.89 24.60
CA PHE A 73 10.53 3.19 25.44
C PHE A 73 11.85 3.23 24.69
N VAL A 74 12.04 2.39 23.66
CA VAL A 74 13.19 2.51 22.74
C VAL A 74 13.25 3.90 22.13
N GLY A 75 12.09 4.50 21.77
CA GLY A 75 12.04 5.88 21.32
C GLY A 75 12.38 6.90 22.40
N VAL A 76 11.98 6.65 23.65
CA VAL A 76 12.36 7.52 24.78
C VAL A 76 13.86 7.49 25.03
N PHE A 77 14.47 6.30 25.04
CA PHE A 77 15.92 6.17 25.23
C PHE A 77 16.72 6.88 24.13
N SER A 78 16.17 7.06 22.92
CA SER A 78 16.86 7.79 21.87
C SER A 78 17.09 9.27 22.17
N PHE A 79 16.40 9.86 23.17
CA PHE A 79 16.72 11.20 23.66
C PHE A 79 18.13 11.32 24.24
N LEU A 80 18.70 10.24 24.73
CA LEU A 80 19.99 10.25 25.42
C LEU A 80 21.18 10.40 24.46
N TYR A 81 20.97 10.06 23.18
CA TYR A 81 22.05 10.00 22.19
C TYR A 81 21.69 10.54 20.81
N SER A 82 20.48 11.06 20.62
CA SER A 82 20.04 11.66 19.37
C SER A 82 20.35 13.17 19.37
N ASP A 83 20.98 13.66 18.33
CA ASP A 83 21.29 15.07 18.19
C ASP A 83 20.03 15.90 17.93
N ASN A 84 19.08 15.35 17.15
CA ASN A 84 17.83 16.04 16.81
C ASN A 84 16.70 15.70 17.77
N THR A 85 16.75 16.28 18.99
CA THR A 85 15.73 16.07 20.04
C THR A 85 14.32 16.51 19.61
N GLY A 86 14.20 17.52 18.72
CA GLY A 86 12.92 17.98 18.18
C GLY A 86 12.22 16.90 17.35
N GLN A 87 12.95 16.17 16.53
CA GLN A 87 12.43 15.02 15.78
C GLN A 87 12.07 13.87 16.72
N VAL A 88 12.87 13.58 17.75
CA VAL A 88 12.55 12.56 18.74
C VAL A 88 11.20 12.87 19.39
N MET A 89 10.99 14.13 19.85
CA MET A 89 9.73 14.56 20.47
C MET A 89 8.54 14.34 19.54
N LYS A 90 8.65 14.74 18.28
CA LYS A 90 7.60 14.55 17.26
C LYS A 90 7.28 13.07 17.04
N HIS A 91 8.31 12.22 16.96
CA HIS A 91 8.11 10.78 16.84
C HIS A 91 7.47 10.17 18.08
N MET A 92 7.82 10.62 19.28
CA MET A 92 7.19 10.17 20.51
C MET A 92 5.72 10.55 20.58
N GLN A 93 5.36 11.79 20.23
CA GLN A 93 3.96 12.22 20.15
C GLN A 93 3.16 11.34 19.20
N ASN A 94 3.68 11.07 18.01
CA ASN A 94 3.03 10.22 17.01
C ASN A 94 2.91 8.75 17.44
N SER A 95 3.82 8.29 18.30
CA SER A 95 3.88 6.90 18.78
C SER A 95 3.22 6.68 20.13
N LEU A 96 2.62 7.72 20.75
CA LEU A 96 2.02 7.64 22.08
C LEU A 96 0.98 6.52 22.22
N ALA A 97 0.31 6.17 21.13
CA ALA A 97 -0.62 5.05 21.08
C ALA A 97 0.04 3.70 21.40
N LEU A 98 1.33 3.52 21.11
CA LEU A 98 2.09 2.29 21.43
C LEU A 98 2.31 2.11 22.94
N LEU A 99 2.24 3.19 23.70
CA LEU A 99 2.24 3.15 25.16
C LEU A 99 0.82 3.10 25.72
N ALA A 100 -0.03 4.02 25.28
CA ALA A 100 -1.36 4.22 25.85
C ALA A 100 -2.28 3.00 25.64
N ALA A 101 -2.30 2.41 24.44
CA ALA A 101 -3.19 1.28 24.15
C ALA A 101 -2.84 0.03 24.97
N PRO A 102 -1.60 -0.48 25.00
CA PRO A 102 -1.25 -1.64 25.82
C PRO A 102 -1.48 -1.38 27.32
N LEU A 103 -1.13 -0.19 27.80
CA LEU A 103 -1.28 0.18 29.20
C LEU A 103 -2.75 0.21 29.60
N VAL A 104 -3.58 0.96 28.88
CA VAL A 104 -5.01 1.13 29.20
C VAL A 104 -5.76 -0.18 29.03
N ILE A 105 -5.62 -0.86 27.89
CA ILE A 105 -6.35 -2.09 27.61
C ILE A 105 -5.86 -3.23 28.51
N GLY A 106 -4.54 -3.36 28.68
CA GLY A 106 -3.95 -4.46 29.43
C GLY A 106 -4.14 -4.38 30.94
N THR A 107 -4.32 -3.17 31.49
CA THR A 107 -4.56 -2.96 32.93
C THR A 107 -6.05 -2.77 33.28
N SER A 108 -6.92 -2.53 32.30
CA SER A 108 -8.37 -2.48 32.51
C SER A 108 -8.94 -3.84 32.88
N ARG A 109 -10.18 -3.86 33.38
CA ARG A 109 -10.90 -5.12 33.68
C ARG A 109 -11.03 -5.94 32.39
N PRO A 110 -10.80 -7.27 32.43
CA PRO A 110 -10.89 -8.12 31.25
C PRO A 110 -12.24 -8.00 30.54
N VAL A 111 -12.20 -7.99 29.22
CA VAL A 111 -13.41 -8.02 28.39
C VAL A 111 -13.99 -9.43 28.36
N SER A 112 -15.32 -9.55 28.46
CA SER A 112 -16.00 -10.83 28.34
C SER A 112 -16.00 -11.32 26.88
N TYR A 113 -16.26 -12.61 26.68
CA TYR A 113 -16.41 -13.15 25.32
C TYR A 113 -17.53 -12.47 24.52
N ARG A 114 -18.61 -12.02 25.21
CA ARG A 114 -19.69 -11.24 24.60
C ARG A 114 -19.18 -9.87 24.12
N ASP A 115 -18.38 -9.18 24.95
CA ASP A 115 -17.80 -7.89 24.58
C ASP A 115 -16.89 -8.03 23.37
N VAL A 116 -16.04 -9.09 23.33
CA VAL A 116 -15.17 -9.36 22.17
C VAL A 116 -15.98 -9.53 20.88
N LYS A 117 -17.12 -10.21 20.92
CA LYS A 117 -18.01 -10.31 19.75
C LYS A 117 -18.51 -8.94 19.29
N ILE A 118 -18.93 -8.09 20.23
CA ILE A 118 -19.42 -6.74 19.91
C ILE A 118 -18.29 -5.90 19.30
N LEU A 119 -17.07 -5.99 19.82
CA LEU A 119 -15.90 -5.30 19.32
C LEU A 119 -15.55 -5.71 17.88
N ILE A 120 -15.54 -7.02 17.61
CA ILE A 120 -15.34 -7.55 16.26
C ILE A 120 -16.46 -7.12 15.32
N GLY A 121 -17.71 -7.16 15.80
CA GLY A 121 -18.87 -6.67 15.06
C GLY A 121 -18.74 -5.20 14.68
N ALA A 122 -18.33 -4.34 15.62
CA ALA A 122 -18.12 -2.92 15.37
C ALA A 122 -17.06 -2.67 14.27
N MET A 123 -15.90 -3.34 14.34
CA MET A 123 -14.88 -3.26 13.32
C MET A 123 -15.39 -3.73 11.95
N THR A 124 -16.12 -4.86 11.93
CA THR A 124 -16.71 -5.41 10.70
C THR A 124 -17.71 -4.44 10.08
N ILE A 125 -18.60 -3.84 10.89
CA ILE A 125 -19.56 -2.84 10.45
C ILE A 125 -18.83 -1.62 9.86
N GLY A 126 -17.77 -1.13 10.50
CA GLY A 126 -16.95 -0.05 9.98
C GLY A 126 -16.39 -0.36 8.58
N VAL A 127 -15.84 -1.56 8.39
CA VAL A 127 -15.34 -2.02 7.07
C VAL A 127 -16.46 -2.10 6.04
N VAL A 128 -17.62 -2.63 6.41
CA VAL A 128 -18.77 -2.77 5.52
C VAL A 128 -19.30 -1.40 5.09
N ILE A 129 -19.46 -0.46 6.01
CA ILE A 129 -19.89 0.91 5.69
C ILE A 129 -18.87 1.57 4.75
N ASN A 130 -17.57 1.46 5.06
CA ASN A 130 -16.52 2.00 4.20
C ASN A 130 -16.58 1.38 2.78
N SER A 131 -16.87 0.07 2.68
CA SER A 131 -17.02 -0.59 1.38
C SER A 131 -18.20 -0.06 0.57
N PHE A 132 -19.34 0.17 1.20
CA PHE A 132 -20.50 0.76 0.51
C PHE A 132 -20.23 2.18 0.02
N ILE A 133 -19.55 3.01 0.82
CA ILE A 133 -19.16 4.36 0.42
C ILE A 133 -18.19 4.29 -0.77
N SER A 134 -17.20 3.40 -0.75
CA SER A 134 -16.26 3.19 -1.85
C SER A 134 -16.97 2.75 -3.14
N TYR A 135 -17.96 1.87 -3.06
CA TYR A 135 -18.76 1.46 -4.22
C TYR A 135 -19.68 2.59 -4.73
N ALA A 136 -20.28 3.37 -3.82
CA ALA A 136 -21.12 4.50 -4.20
C ALA A 136 -20.32 5.59 -4.91
N LEU A 137 -19.09 5.86 -4.49
CA LEU A 137 -18.15 6.74 -5.20
C LEU A 137 -17.76 6.17 -6.56
N PHE A 138 -17.48 4.87 -6.64
CA PHE A 138 -17.09 4.20 -7.89
C PHE A 138 -18.21 4.20 -8.94
N THR A 139 -19.46 4.04 -8.52
CA THR A 139 -20.64 4.03 -9.41
C THR A 139 -21.14 5.45 -9.75
N GLY A 140 -20.57 6.48 -9.12
CA GLY A 140 -21.01 7.87 -9.34
C GLY A 140 -22.29 8.27 -8.59
N ILE A 141 -22.81 7.41 -7.70
CA ILE A 141 -23.93 7.74 -6.80
C ILE A 141 -23.51 8.91 -5.89
N ILE A 142 -22.29 8.87 -5.39
CA ILE A 142 -21.65 9.99 -4.69
C ILE A 142 -20.68 10.63 -5.68
N GLN A 143 -20.93 11.91 -6.02
CA GLN A 143 -20.08 12.66 -6.92
C GLN A 143 -18.85 13.16 -6.16
N ALA A 144 -17.65 12.77 -6.62
CA ALA A 144 -16.37 13.26 -6.15
C ALA A 144 -15.38 13.27 -7.32
N ASP A 145 -14.54 14.28 -7.37
CA ASP A 145 -13.49 14.36 -8.39
C ASP A 145 -12.35 13.40 -8.01
N ILE A 146 -12.46 12.16 -8.48
CA ILE A 146 -11.51 11.08 -8.21
C ILE A 146 -10.76 10.72 -9.48
N SER A 147 -9.56 11.26 -9.61
CA SER A 147 -8.66 11.00 -10.74
C SER A 147 -7.91 9.65 -10.64
N ASP A 148 -7.63 9.17 -9.42
CA ASP A 148 -6.91 7.91 -9.19
C ASP A 148 -7.79 6.90 -8.45
N PHE A 149 -7.77 5.64 -8.91
CA PHE A 149 -8.52 4.53 -8.29
C PHE A 149 -8.21 4.35 -6.79
N ARG A 150 -7.01 4.72 -6.34
CA ARG A 150 -6.61 4.66 -4.93
C ARG A 150 -7.43 5.56 -4.02
N HIS A 151 -8.05 6.59 -4.54
CA HIS A 151 -8.87 7.55 -3.80
C HIS A 151 -10.33 7.10 -3.57
N TYR A 152 -10.75 5.94 -4.14
CA TYR A 152 -12.06 5.36 -3.78
C TYR A 152 -12.10 4.86 -2.32
N SER A 153 -10.96 4.64 -1.67
CA SER A 153 -10.87 4.56 -0.22
C SER A 153 -10.77 5.97 0.37
N TYR A 154 -11.90 6.68 0.36
CA TYR A 154 -11.99 8.14 0.56
C TYR A 154 -11.41 8.62 1.90
N PHE A 155 -11.66 7.89 2.97
CA PHE A 155 -11.30 8.32 4.34
C PHE A 155 -9.89 7.96 4.76
N SER A 156 -9.30 6.94 4.18
CA SER A 156 -7.98 6.45 4.54
C SER A 156 -7.32 5.77 3.34
N SER A 157 -6.01 5.50 3.42
CA SER A 157 -5.33 4.84 2.31
C SER A 157 -5.90 3.44 2.05
N ASN A 158 -5.98 3.05 0.79
CA ASN A 158 -6.44 1.72 0.36
C ASN A 158 -5.62 0.58 0.99
N ILE A 159 -4.34 0.82 1.30
CA ILE A 159 -3.47 -0.14 1.99
C ILE A 159 -3.95 -0.36 3.43
N HIS A 160 -4.18 0.72 4.17
CA HIS A 160 -4.61 0.67 5.57
C HIS A 160 -5.97 -0.02 5.69
N VAL A 161 -6.95 0.40 4.87
CA VAL A 161 -8.29 -0.21 4.86
C VAL A 161 -8.23 -1.69 4.50
N SER A 162 -7.37 -2.09 3.55
CA SER A 162 -7.19 -3.50 3.19
C SER A 162 -6.70 -4.34 4.37
N TYR A 163 -5.77 -3.83 5.18
CA TYR A 163 -5.27 -4.55 6.36
C TYR A 163 -6.36 -4.75 7.40
N ILE A 164 -7.17 -3.72 7.67
CA ILE A 164 -8.28 -3.80 8.63
C ILE A 164 -9.34 -4.78 8.10
N ALA A 165 -9.63 -4.76 6.80
CA ALA A 165 -10.56 -5.66 6.17
C ALA A 165 -10.11 -7.13 6.29
N VAL A 166 -8.84 -7.43 6.02
CA VAL A 166 -8.29 -8.79 6.21
C VAL A 166 -8.33 -9.20 7.68
N MET A 167 -8.03 -8.28 8.61
CA MET A 167 -8.14 -8.55 10.05
C MET A 167 -9.58 -8.88 10.46
N ALA A 168 -10.57 -8.15 9.96
CA ALA A 168 -11.99 -8.50 10.17
C ALA A 168 -12.33 -9.89 9.63
N MET A 169 -11.83 -10.23 8.43
CA MET A 169 -12.01 -11.57 7.84
C MET A 169 -11.42 -12.67 8.73
N ILE A 170 -10.22 -12.49 9.28
CA ILE A 170 -9.58 -13.46 10.19
C ILE A 170 -10.46 -13.69 11.43
N PHE A 171 -10.98 -12.63 12.03
CA PHE A 171 -11.84 -12.77 13.21
C PHE A 171 -13.19 -13.45 12.90
N ILE A 172 -13.84 -13.08 11.79
CA ILE A 172 -15.06 -13.74 11.35
C ILE A 172 -14.81 -15.23 11.08
N TYR A 173 -13.74 -15.53 10.34
CA TYR A 173 -13.33 -16.90 10.04
C TYR A 173 -13.08 -17.72 11.31
N TYR A 174 -12.31 -17.18 12.27
CA TYR A 174 -12.05 -17.82 13.55
C TYR A 174 -13.35 -18.10 14.31
N HIS A 175 -14.24 -17.11 14.37
CA HIS A 175 -15.52 -17.25 15.07
C HIS A 175 -16.42 -18.32 14.43
N VAL A 176 -16.55 -18.30 13.10
CA VAL A 176 -17.33 -19.29 12.35
C VAL A 176 -16.78 -20.70 12.56
N THR A 177 -15.47 -20.88 12.43
CA THR A 177 -14.85 -22.21 12.52
C THR A 177 -14.91 -22.81 13.93
N ARG A 178 -14.73 -21.99 14.97
CA ARG A 178 -14.80 -22.40 16.38
C ARG A 178 -16.20 -22.75 16.85
N LYS A 179 -17.20 -22.06 16.32
CA LYS A 179 -18.59 -22.17 16.76
C LYS A 179 -19.52 -22.77 15.70
N TRP A 180 -18.99 -23.40 14.67
CA TRP A 180 -19.75 -23.89 13.50
C TRP A 180 -20.98 -24.71 13.86
N LYS A 181 -20.88 -25.61 14.85
CA LYS A 181 -21.96 -26.47 15.29
C LYS A 181 -23.01 -25.78 16.16
N ILE A 182 -22.64 -24.67 16.80
CA ILE A 182 -23.47 -23.97 17.80
C ILE A 182 -24.16 -22.74 17.20
N LEU A 183 -23.57 -22.16 16.13
CA LEU A 183 -24.11 -20.96 15.49
C LEU A 183 -25.44 -21.27 14.78
N PRO A 184 -26.47 -20.43 14.99
CA PRO A 184 -27.71 -20.49 14.21
C PRO A 184 -27.42 -20.40 12.72
N ALA A 185 -28.20 -21.08 11.90
CA ALA A 185 -27.99 -21.12 10.45
C ALA A 185 -27.97 -19.72 9.79
N ASN A 186 -28.78 -18.80 10.31
CA ASN A 186 -28.85 -17.43 9.80
C ASN A 186 -27.57 -16.63 10.11
N GLU A 187 -27.06 -16.70 11.35
CA GLU A 187 -25.80 -16.04 11.73
C GLU A 187 -24.63 -16.59 10.91
N ARG A 188 -24.59 -17.92 10.72
CA ARG A 188 -23.55 -18.56 9.91
C ARG A 188 -23.60 -18.10 8.46
N ARG A 189 -24.81 -18.03 7.85
CA ARG A 189 -24.99 -17.52 6.48
C ARG A 189 -24.55 -16.06 6.36
N LEU A 190 -24.94 -15.22 7.31
CA LEU A 190 -24.51 -13.82 7.34
C LEU A 190 -22.99 -13.68 7.43
N MET A 191 -22.34 -14.43 8.32
CA MET A 191 -20.88 -14.37 8.47
C MET A 191 -20.13 -14.86 7.22
N LEU A 192 -20.63 -15.92 6.57
CA LEU A 192 -20.08 -16.39 5.29
C LEU A 192 -20.26 -15.34 4.18
N PHE A 193 -21.43 -14.71 4.12
CA PHE A 193 -21.69 -13.60 3.20
C PHE A 193 -20.72 -12.45 3.44
N LEU A 194 -20.51 -12.04 4.70
CA LEU A 194 -19.57 -10.97 5.07
C LEU A 194 -18.12 -11.33 4.70
N LEU A 195 -17.70 -12.58 4.88
CA LEU A 195 -16.37 -13.03 4.43
C LEU A 195 -16.18 -12.86 2.92
N ILE A 196 -17.18 -13.28 2.13
CA ILE A 196 -17.12 -13.12 0.67
C ILE A 196 -17.16 -11.65 0.28
N TRP A 197 -18.06 -10.87 0.86
CA TRP A 197 -18.20 -9.44 0.58
C TRP A 197 -16.91 -8.65 0.87
N ILE A 198 -16.33 -8.84 2.05
CA ILE A 198 -15.11 -8.18 2.46
C ILE A 198 -13.93 -8.64 1.58
N GLY A 199 -13.89 -9.93 1.20
CA GLY A 199 -12.91 -10.46 0.26
C GLY A 199 -12.98 -9.78 -1.11
N ILE A 200 -14.19 -9.61 -1.66
CA ILE A 200 -14.42 -8.84 -2.90
C ILE A 200 -13.97 -7.40 -2.72
N TYR A 201 -14.25 -6.80 -1.56
CA TYR A 201 -13.83 -5.43 -1.27
C TYR A 201 -12.31 -5.26 -1.22
N VAL A 202 -11.56 -6.20 -0.63
CA VAL A 202 -10.10 -6.18 -0.63
C VAL A 202 -9.54 -6.23 -2.06
N VAL A 203 -10.14 -7.05 -2.93
CA VAL A 203 -9.78 -7.10 -4.36
C VAL A 203 -10.14 -5.77 -5.06
N PHE A 204 -11.31 -5.22 -4.78
CA PHE A 204 -11.76 -3.93 -5.31
C PHE A 204 -10.79 -2.79 -4.96
N LEU A 205 -10.23 -2.76 -3.76
CA LEU A 205 -9.28 -1.72 -3.34
C LEU A 205 -7.97 -1.72 -4.13
N ARG A 206 -7.68 -2.77 -4.92
CA ARG A 206 -6.49 -2.91 -5.78
C ARG A 206 -5.18 -2.62 -5.05
N SER A 207 -5.13 -2.84 -3.75
CA SER A 207 -3.93 -2.70 -2.93
C SER A 207 -3.08 -3.95 -3.06
N LEU A 208 -1.90 -3.86 -3.69
CA LEU A 208 -0.98 -4.99 -3.78
C LEU A 208 -0.61 -5.53 -2.39
N ALA A 209 -0.32 -4.64 -1.45
CA ALA A 209 0.00 -5.01 -0.07
C ALA A 209 -1.19 -5.69 0.62
N GLY A 210 -2.42 -5.20 0.43
CA GLY A 210 -3.64 -5.84 0.95
C GLY A 210 -3.88 -7.22 0.36
N LEU A 211 -3.69 -7.38 -0.94
CA LEU A 211 -3.80 -8.68 -1.62
C LEU A 211 -2.73 -9.66 -1.16
N MET A 212 -1.49 -9.19 -0.93
CA MET A 212 -0.42 -10.03 -0.37
C MET A 212 -0.76 -10.50 1.06
N VAL A 213 -1.25 -9.61 1.92
CA VAL A 213 -1.64 -9.99 3.30
C VAL A 213 -2.82 -10.98 3.27
N LEU A 214 -3.82 -10.77 2.41
CA LEU A 214 -4.91 -11.72 2.20
C LEU A 214 -4.38 -13.08 1.73
N GLY A 215 -3.50 -13.09 0.72
CA GLY A 215 -2.87 -14.29 0.20
C GLY A 215 -2.07 -15.05 1.25
N VAL A 216 -1.22 -14.34 2.01
CA VAL A 216 -0.46 -14.93 3.12
C VAL A 216 -1.39 -15.47 4.21
N THR A 217 -2.47 -14.76 4.52
CA THR A 217 -3.47 -15.21 5.50
C THR A 217 -4.13 -16.52 5.06
N ILE A 218 -4.58 -16.60 3.82
CA ILE A 218 -5.17 -17.82 3.25
C ILE A 218 -4.13 -18.94 3.24
N TRP A 219 -2.91 -18.63 2.83
CA TRP A 219 -1.80 -19.57 2.80
C TRP A 219 -1.51 -20.17 4.19
N VAL A 220 -1.38 -19.33 5.23
CA VAL A 220 -1.16 -19.80 6.61
C VAL A 220 -2.31 -20.68 7.09
N ILE A 221 -3.57 -20.28 6.84
CA ILE A 221 -4.74 -21.05 7.23
C ILE A 221 -4.74 -22.42 6.54
N LEU A 222 -4.49 -22.47 5.25
CA LEU A 222 -4.42 -23.72 4.48
C LEU A 222 -3.26 -24.60 4.93
N PHE A 223 -2.09 -24.01 5.14
CA PHE A 223 -0.91 -24.71 5.65
C PHE A 223 -1.21 -25.41 6.99
N LEU A 224 -1.70 -24.65 7.99
CA LEU A 224 -2.03 -25.19 9.31
C LEU A 224 -3.14 -26.28 9.26
N LYS A 225 -4.12 -26.11 8.37
CA LYS A 225 -5.16 -27.13 8.18
C LYS A 225 -4.63 -28.37 7.48
N SER A 226 -3.78 -28.21 6.46
CA SER A 226 -3.23 -29.33 5.69
C SER A 226 -2.40 -30.27 6.53
N LEU A 227 -1.80 -29.78 7.63
CA LEU A 227 -1.04 -30.64 8.57
C LEU A 227 -1.88 -31.77 9.17
N LYS A 228 -3.22 -31.58 9.28
CA LYS A 228 -4.19 -32.54 9.82
C LYS A 228 -4.89 -33.39 8.75
N TRP A 229 -4.57 -33.18 7.47
CA TRP A 229 -5.24 -33.90 6.37
C TRP A 229 -4.57 -35.25 6.09
N LYS A 230 -5.30 -36.14 5.45
CA LYS A 230 -4.76 -37.43 4.98
C LYS A 230 -3.66 -37.21 3.95
N THR A 231 -2.66 -38.07 3.93
CA THR A 231 -1.41 -37.91 3.17
C THR A 231 -1.65 -37.65 1.67
N TYR A 232 -2.63 -38.34 1.07
CA TYR A 232 -2.93 -38.18 -0.36
C TYR A 232 -3.52 -36.80 -0.76
N ILE A 233 -4.09 -36.06 0.20
CA ILE A 233 -4.55 -34.68 0.00
C ILE A 233 -3.46 -33.69 0.47
N LYS A 234 -2.79 -34.02 1.57
CA LYS A 234 -1.75 -33.17 2.17
C LYS A 234 -0.59 -32.89 1.21
N ILE A 235 -0.05 -33.93 0.55
CA ILE A 235 1.12 -33.77 -0.32
C ILE A 235 0.83 -32.83 -1.50
N PRO A 236 -0.22 -33.01 -2.33
CA PRO A 236 -0.50 -32.10 -3.43
C PRO A 236 -0.74 -30.66 -2.97
N VAL A 237 -1.45 -30.50 -1.85
CA VAL A 237 -1.71 -29.14 -1.31
C VAL A 237 -0.42 -28.48 -0.83
N MET A 238 0.45 -29.21 -0.13
CA MET A 238 1.75 -28.70 0.30
C MET A 238 2.64 -28.29 -0.88
N VAL A 239 2.64 -29.08 -1.96
CA VAL A 239 3.34 -28.71 -3.21
C VAL A 239 2.80 -27.40 -3.76
N VAL A 240 1.47 -27.24 -3.86
CA VAL A 240 0.86 -25.98 -4.33
C VAL A 240 1.20 -24.82 -3.39
N LEU A 241 1.20 -25.03 -2.07
CA LEU A 241 1.55 -24.00 -1.09
C LEU A 241 3.04 -23.60 -1.14
N ILE A 242 3.93 -24.48 -1.58
CA ILE A 242 5.36 -24.19 -1.73
C ILE A 242 5.61 -23.52 -3.10
N VAL A 243 5.06 -24.08 -4.17
CA VAL A 243 5.32 -23.61 -5.55
C VAL A 243 4.52 -22.36 -5.88
N GLY A 244 3.28 -22.26 -5.37
CA GLY A 244 2.39 -21.13 -5.68
C GLY A 244 2.98 -19.74 -5.41
N PRO A 245 3.62 -19.50 -4.26
CA PRO A 245 4.29 -18.22 -3.99
C PRO A 245 5.44 -17.85 -4.94
N LEU A 246 6.00 -18.81 -5.66
CA LEU A 246 7.07 -18.57 -6.65
C LEU A 246 6.53 -18.10 -8.00
N THR A 247 5.26 -18.40 -8.32
CA THR A 247 4.68 -18.08 -9.62
C THR A 247 4.70 -16.59 -9.99
N PRO A 248 4.43 -15.62 -9.09
CA PRO A 248 4.56 -14.20 -9.41
C PRO A 248 5.99 -13.81 -9.80
N GLY A 249 7.00 -14.41 -9.16
CA GLY A 249 8.41 -14.19 -9.49
C GLY A 249 8.78 -14.69 -10.88
N VAL A 250 8.32 -15.91 -11.23
CA VAL A 250 8.54 -16.50 -12.55
C VAL A 250 7.83 -15.67 -13.63
N LEU A 251 6.58 -15.25 -13.39
CA LEU A 251 5.85 -14.39 -14.31
C LEU A 251 6.54 -13.02 -14.49
N LEU A 252 7.03 -12.43 -13.40
CA LEU A 252 7.78 -11.18 -13.45
C LEU A 252 9.05 -11.34 -14.28
N TYR A 253 9.79 -12.43 -14.08
CA TYR A 253 10.98 -12.75 -14.87
C TYR A 253 10.66 -12.85 -16.37
N HIS A 254 9.61 -13.58 -16.74
CA HIS A 254 9.18 -13.69 -18.15
C HIS A 254 8.79 -12.34 -18.74
N ILE A 255 7.95 -11.56 -18.03
CA ILE A 255 7.56 -10.22 -18.46
C ILE A 255 8.80 -9.33 -18.64
N TYR A 256 9.78 -9.42 -17.73
CA TYR A 256 11.02 -8.64 -17.83
C TYR A 256 11.82 -9.04 -19.06
N GLN A 257 12.03 -10.33 -19.28
CA GLN A 257 12.80 -10.84 -20.42
C GLN A 257 12.15 -10.48 -21.78
N GLU A 258 10.84 -10.57 -21.88
CA GLU A 258 10.12 -10.27 -23.12
C GLU A 258 10.05 -8.78 -23.45
N ASN A 259 9.97 -7.91 -22.43
CA ASN A 259 9.63 -6.51 -22.65
C ASN A 259 10.74 -5.51 -22.29
N PHE A 260 11.77 -5.93 -21.54
CA PHE A 260 12.79 -5.03 -21.01
C PHE A 260 14.23 -5.49 -21.24
N THR A 261 14.45 -6.54 -22.02
CA THR A 261 15.80 -6.96 -22.42
C THR A 261 16.38 -5.93 -23.38
N ASP A 262 17.56 -5.45 -23.07
CA ASP A 262 18.26 -4.49 -23.92
C ASP A 262 18.75 -5.16 -25.21
N TYR A 263 18.48 -4.50 -26.31
CA TYR A 263 19.15 -4.83 -27.57
C TYR A 263 20.06 -3.66 -28.01
N LYS A 264 21.21 -4.01 -28.52
CA LYS A 264 22.12 -3.00 -29.07
C LYS A 264 21.53 -2.47 -30.37
N VAL A 265 21.37 -1.15 -30.45
CA VAL A 265 20.91 -0.45 -31.64
C VAL A 265 22.03 0.38 -32.19
N ASP A 266 22.42 0.10 -33.41
CA ASP A 266 23.29 1.02 -34.15
C ASP A 266 22.43 2.09 -34.83
N VAL A 267 22.55 3.34 -34.34
CA VAL A 267 21.76 4.47 -34.86
C VAL A 267 22.12 4.79 -36.31
N SER A 268 23.33 4.44 -36.77
CA SER A 268 23.77 4.68 -38.15
C SER A 268 23.03 3.82 -39.19
N GLU A 269 22.59 2.64 -38.77
CA GLU A 269 21.84 1.71 -39.61
C GLU A 269 20.33 2.02 -39.66
N LEU A 270 19.85 2.95 -38.77
CA LEU A 270 18.43 3.26 -38.72
C LEU A 270 18.00 4.21 -39.85
N PRO A 271 16.77 4.06 -40.38
CA PRO A 271 16.17 5.02 -41.30
C PRO A 271 16.27 6.45 -40.77
N GLN A 272 16.86 7.36 -41.52
CA GLN A 272 17.08 8.75 -41.14
C GLN A 272 15.92 9.67 -41.55
N LYS A 273 15.04 9.21 -42.43
CA LYS A 273 13.89 9.98 -42.94
C LYS A 273 12.60 9.19 -42.85
N THR A 274 11.51 9.91 -42.68
CA THR A 274 10.13 9.40 -42.72
C THR A 274 9.72 9.14 -44.21
N GLU A 275 8.59 8.49 -44.42
CA GLU A 275 7.96 8.34 -45.73
C GLU A 275 7.62 9.69 -46.38
N GLN A 276 7.38 10.74 -45.57
CA GLN A 276 7.13 12.11 -46.02
C GLN A 276 8.42 12.92 -46.23
N GLY A 277 9.61 12.31 -46.07
CA GLY A 277 10.91 12.96 -46.26
C GLY A 277 11.43 13.76 -45.07
N ASN A 278 10.70 13.86 -43.97
CA ASN A 278 11.18 14.57 -42.77
C ASN A 278 12.25 13.77 -42.03
N ARG A 279 13.18 14.43 -41.37
CA ARG A 279 14.22 13.77 -40.59
C ARG A 279 13.67 13.17 -39.29
N TYR A 280 14.11 11.94 -38.99
CA TYR A 280 13.93 11.35 -37.66
C TYR A 280 14.97 11.91 -36.67
N LYS A 281 14.54 12.05 -35.42
CA LYS A 281 15.42 12.18 -34.26
C LYS A 281 15.55 10.81 -33.59
N HIS A 282 16.80 10.38 -33.35
CA HIS A 282 17.15 9.19 -32.59
C HIS A 282 17.91 9.60 -31.32
N ASN A 283 17.34 9.35 -30.14
CA ASN A 283 17.93 9.72 -28.87
C ASN A 283 18.00 8.51 -27.93
N LEU A 284 19.15 7.83 -27.93
CA LEU A 284 19.44 6.72 -27.00
C LEU A 284 19.80 7.18 -25.58
N LYS A 285 20.02 8.50 -25.34
CA LYS A 285 20.22 9.03 -23.98
C LYS A 285 18.96 8.92 -23.14
N ASN A 286 17.80 8.79 -23.79
CA ASN A 286 16.55 8.46 -23.09
C ASN A 286 16.51 6.95 -22.81
N PRO A 287 16.63 6.50 -21.56
CA PRO A 287 16.70 5.08 -21.23
C PRO A 287 15.34 4.37 -21.27
N MET A 288 14.25 5.08 -21.58
CA MET A 288 12.89 4.55 -21.50
C MET A 288 12.63 3.54 -22.63
N ILE A 289 12.17 2.36 -22.24
CA ILE A 289 11.75 1.27 -23.11
C ILE A 289 10.27 0.93 -22.88
N GLU A 290 9.56 0.64 -23.94
CA GLU A 290 8.20 0.11 -23.92
C GLU A 290 8.13 -1.12 -24.83
N ASN A 291 7.73 -2.26 -24.28
CA ASN A 291 7.62 -3.54 -25.00
C ASN A 291 8.89 -3.85 -25.83
N GLY A 292 10.05 -3.77 -25.20
CA GLY A 292 11.35 -4.05 -25.81
C GLY A 292 11.87 -3.01 -26.81
N ARG A 293 11.25 -1.82 -26.92
CA ARG A 293 11.63 -0.78 -27.88
C ARG A 293 11.93 0.54 -27.23
N TYR A 294 12.98 1.24 -27.69
CA TYR A 294 13.36 2.55 -27.18
C TYR A 294 12.35 3.64 -27.56
N VAL A 295 11.87 4.38 -26.56
CA VAL A 295 10.95 5.50 -26.79
C VAL A 295 11.63 6.65 -27.53
N GLY A 296 12.96 6.80 -27.37
CA GLY A 296 13.74 7.86 -28.00
C GLY A 296 14.05 7.66 -29.48
N LEU A 297 13.64 6.54 -30.13
CA LEU A 297 13.93 6.26 -31.55
C LEU A 297 12.78 6.64 -32.47
N PHE A 298 13.10 6.93 -33.75
CA PHE A 298 12.15 7.20 -34.83
C PHE A 298 11.15 8.33 -34.54
N ILE A 299 11.63 9.48 -34.06
CA ILE A 299 10.76 10.60 -33.67
C ILE A 299 10.78 11.68 -34.77
N SER A 300 9.61 11.97 -35.37
CA SER A 300 9.38 13.13 -36.20
C SER A 300 8.35 14.05 -35.54
N GLU A 301 8.82 15.01 -34.75
CA GLU A 301 7.94 15.93 -33.96
C GLU A 301 6.95 16.67 -34.85
N LYS A 302 7.41 17.14 -36.03
CA LYS A 302 6.56 17.88 -36.98
C LYS A 302 5.37 17.04 -37.46
N GLU A 303 5.62 15.78 -37.81
CA GLU A 303 4.57 14.89 -38.29
C GLU A 303 3.65 14.43 -37.17
N LEU A 304 4.22 14.10 -35.99
CA LEU A 304 3.43 13.74 -34.80
C LEU A 304 2.44 14.85 -34.45
N LYS A 305 2.92 16.11 -34.34
CA LYS A 305 2.09 17.24 -33.99
C LYS A 305 0.95 17.45 -35.01
N LYS A 306 1.28 17.44 -36.31
CA LYS A 306 0.30 17.62 -37.37
C LYS A 306 -0.75 16.51 -37.39
N SER A 307 -0.30 15.27 -37.37
CA SER A 307 -1.19 14.10 -37.50
C SER A 307 -2.05 13.89 -36.25
N TRP A 308 -1.49 14.12 -35.04
CA TRP A 308 -2.25 14.01 -33.81
C TRP A 308 -3.34 15.07 -33.69
N ASN A 309 -3.00 16.36 -33.93
CA ASN A 309 -3.97 17.46 -33.86
C ASN A 309 -5.10 17.35 -34.90
N HIS A 310 -4.90 16.53 -35.94
CA HIS A 310 -5.96 16.22 -36.91
C HIS A 310 -6.88 15.08 -36.45
N ARG A 311 -6.40 14.20 -35.56
CA ARG A 311 -7.14 13.00 -35.11
C ARG A 311 -7.73 13.09 -33.72
N SER A 312 -7.18 13.94 -32.85
CA SER A 312 -7.58 14.07 -31.45
C SER A 312 -8.11 15.47 -31.17
N SER A 313 -9.08 15.55 -30.26
CA SER A 313 -9.58 16.83 -29.72
C SER A 313 -8.58 17.47 -28.75
N LEU A 314 -7.64 16.70 -28.19
CA LEU A 314 -6.61 17.17 -27.28
C LEU A 314 -5.33 17.51 -28.02
N ALA A 315 -4.85 18.74 -27.84
CA ALA A 315 -3.68 19.25 -28.55
C ALA A 315 -2.41 18.48 -28.17
N TYR A 316 -1.53 18.24 -29.13
CA TYR A 316 -0.24 17.56 -28.95
C TYR A 316 0.66 18.19 -27.89
N GLU A 317 0.65 19.53 -27.79
CA GLU A 317 1.41 20.29 -26.79
C GLU A 317 0.64 20.46 -25.47
N GLY A 318 -0.59 19.98 -25.40
CA GLY A 318 -1.43 20.02 -24.21
C GLY A 318 -1.14 18.88 -23.23
N LYS A 319 -2.14 18.63 -22.39
CA LYS A 319 -2.11 17.54 -21.39
C LYS A 319 -3.20 16.52 -21.70
N ASP A 320 -2.95 15.28 -21.34
CA ASP A 320 -3.95 14.23 -21.35
C ASP A 320 -4.91 14.36 -20.14
N GLU A 321 -5.94 13.52 -20.06
CA GLU A 321 -6.93 13.54 -18.98
C GLU A 321 -6.32 13.29 -17.58
N LYS A 322 -5.08 12.74 -17.49
CA LYS A 322 -4.33 12.57 -16.24
C LYS A 322 -3.39 13.74 -15.93
N GLY A 323 -3.37 14.77 -16.76
CA GLY A 323 -2.51 15.93 -16.60
C GLY A 323 -1.06 15.73 -17.06
N GLN A 324 -0.73 14.60 -17.74
CA GLN A 324 0.59 14.34 -18.29
C GLN A 324 0.74 15.03 -19.67
N PRO A 325 1.99 15.39 -20.10
CA PRO A 325 2.19 15.95 -21.42
C PRO A 325 1.74 14.97 -22.52
N MET A 326 0.78 15.38 -23.36
CA MET A 326 0.18 14.54 -24.41
C MET A 326 1.22 13.92 -25.34
N HIS A 327 2.20 14.70 -25.76
CA HIS A 327 3.27 14.21 -26.64
C HIS A 327 4.10 13.06 -26.02
N MET A 328 4.23 13.02 -24.70
CA MET A 328 4.95 11.92 -24.02
C MET A 328 4.08 10.66 -23.98
N THR A 329 2.81 10.80 -23.66
CA THR A 329 1.84 9.69 -23.65
C THR A 329 1.74 9.06 -25.02
N LEU A 330 1.60 9.87 -26.08
CA LEU A 330 1.54 9.40 -27.47
C LEU A 330 2.81 8.66 -27.90
N LYS A 331 4.00 9.24 -27.64
CA LYS A 331 5.28 8.60 -28.01
C LYS A 331 5.46 7.25 -27.33
N ARG A 332 5.12 7.14 -26.06
CA ARG A 332 5.17 5.87 -25.32
C ARG A 332 4.19 4.85 -25.91
N TYR A 333 2.95 5.27 -26.15
CA TYR A 333 1.91 4.41 -26.68
C TYR A 333 2.26 3.86 -28.07
N LEU A 334 2.73 4.73 -28.99
CA LEU A 334 3.23 4.31 -30.31
C LEU A 334 4.38 3.31 -30.20
N THR A 335 5.33 3.57 -29.29
CA THR A 335 6.44 2.66 -29.04
C THR A 335 5.95 1.29 -28.56
N ALA A 336 5.03 1.27 -27.62
CA ALA A 336 4.45 0.03 -27.08
C ALA A 336 3.70 -0.78 -28.15
N LYS A 337 3.08 -0.12 -29.12
CA LYS A 337 2.43 -0.75 -30.29
C LYS A 337 3.44 -1.16 -31.38
N GLY A 338 4.71 -0.77 -31.26
CA GLY A 338 5.73 -1.02 -32.28
C GLY A 338 5.67 -0.08 -33.48
N PHE A 339 4.93 1.02 -33.35
CA PHE A 339 4.80 2.01 -34.43
C PHE A 339 5.90 3.07 -34.34
N ARG A 340 6.29 3.61 -35.51
CA ARG A 340 7.18 4.76 -35.56
C ARG A 340 6.48 6.02 -35.10
N LYS A 341 7.24 6.98 -34.57
CA LYS A 341 6.71 8.24 -34.06
C LYS A 341 6.69 9.28 -35.17
N ASP A 342 5.80 9.08 -36.15
CA ASP A 342 5.59 9.86 -37.36
C ASP A 342 4.11 9.88 -37.77
N ALA A 343 3.80 10.39 -38.94
CA ALA A 343 2.43 10.43 -39.50
C ALA A 343 1.86 9.03 -39.73
N SER A 344 2.69 8.08 -40.20
CA SER A 344 2.24 6.71 -40.50
C SER A 344 1.87 5.99 -39.19
N GLY A 345 2.67 6.14 -38.15
CA GLY A 345 2.40 5.55 -36.84
C GLY A 345 1.12 6.10 -36.22
N VAL A 346 0.88 7.41 -36.29
CA VAL A 346 -0.39 8.01 -35.80
C VAL A 346 -1.58 7.51 -36.61
N LYS A 347 -1.44 7.40 -37.94
CA LYS A 347 -2.50 6.86 -38.81
C LYS A 347 -2.85 5.41 -38.49
N ALA A 348 -1.88 4.59 -38.10
CA ALA A 348 -2.07 3.18 -37.75
C ALA A 348 -2.79 2.97 -36.40
N LEU A 349 -2.98 4.00 -35.57
CA LEU A 349 -3.75 3.89 -34.34
C LEU A 349 -5.23 3.68 -34.65
N SER A 350 -5.89 2.76 -33.96
CA SER A 350 -7.35 2.64 -33.97
C SER A 350 -7.99 3.79 -33.17
N GLU A 351 -9.30 4.00 -33.35
CA GLU A 351 -10.05 4.99 -32.56
C GLU A 351 -10.01 4.68 -31.05
N GLN A 352 -9.94 3.40 -30.68
CA GLN A 352 -9.77 3.02 -29.27
C GLN A 352 -8.37 3.38 -28.75
N ASP A 353 -7.33 3.24 -29.60
CA ASP A 353 -5.98 3.66 -29.23
C ASP A 353 -5.88 5.18 -28.99
N VAL A 354 -6.53 5.98 -29.86
CA VAL A 354 -6.60 7.43 -29.70
C VAL A 354 -7.25 7.79 -28.35
N ARG A 355 -8.43 7.20 -28.05
CA ARG A 355 -9.10 7.40 -26.77
C ARG A 355 -8.25 6.94 -25.57
N ASN A 356 -7.47 5.88 -25.71
CA ASN A 356 -6.56 5.43 -24.67
C ASN A 356 -5.45 6.46 -24.40
N VAL A 357 -4.88 7.05 -25.45
CA VAL A 357 -3.85 8.08 -25.35
C VAL A 357 -4.44 9.34 -24.70
N GLU A 358 -5.62 9.77 -25.11
CA GLU A 358 -6.34 10.93 -24.52
C GLU A 358 -6.57 10.72 -23.02
N LYS A 359 -6.92 9.51 -22.59
CA LYS A 359 -7.07 9.11 -21.19
C LYS A 359 -5.74 8.95 -20.43
N GLY A 360 -4.61 9.30 -21.01
CA GLY A 360 -3.30 9.19 -20.37
C GLY A 360 -2.83 7.75 -20.17
N ILE A 361 -3.25 6.82 -21.03
CA ILE A 361 -2.76 5.45 -21.05
C ILE A 361 -1.52 5.40 -21.96
N THR A 362 -0.35 5.11 -21.36
CA THR A 362 0.94 5.13 -22.06
C THR A 362 1.31 3.82 -22.76
N ASN A 363 0.64 2.72 -22.40
CA ASN A 363 0.87 1.40 -22.97
C ASN A 363 -0.43 0.61 -23.00
N PRO A 364 -0.76 -0.11 -24.11
CA PRO A 364 -1.96 -0.93 -24.22
C PRO A 364 -2.16 -1.94 -23.08
N VAL A 365 -1.10 -2.40 -22.43
CA VAL A 365 -1.17 -3.32 -21.29
C VAL A 365 -1.98 -2.74 -20.13
N TYR A 366 -2.04 -1.42 -20.00
CA TYR A 366 -2.81 -0.73 -18.98
C TYR A 366 -4.28 -0.46 -19.36
N ALA A 367 -4.64 -0.62 -20.63
CA ALA A 367 -6.01 -0.42 -21.12
C ALA A 367 -6.93 -1.61 -20.76
N ASP A 368 -6.37 -2.81 -20.67
CA ASP A 368 -7.13 -4.04 -20.39
C ASP A 368 -7.39 -4.19 -18.89
N LYS A 369 -8.58 -3.76 -18.46
CA LYS A 369 -9.03 -3.87 -17.07
C LYS A 369 -9.08 -5.33 -16.55
N LYS A 370 -9.20 -6.32 -17.44
CA LYS A 370 -9.25 -7.75 -17.07
C LYS A 370 -7.87 -8.29 -16.71
N ARG A 371 -6.81 -7.70 -17.23
CA ARG A 371 -5.41 -8.10 -16.98
C ARG A 371 -4.74 -7.29 -15.87
N PHE A 372 -5.49 -6.94 -14.84
CA PHE A 372 -4.98 -6.13 -13.71
C PHE A 372 -3.68 -6.68 -13.12
N PHE A 373 -3.60 -7.99 -12.88
CA PHE A 373 -2.41 -8.60 -12.28
C PHE A 373 -1.18 -8.49 -13.20
N THR A 374 -1.36 -8.80 -14.49
CA THR A 374 -0.29 -8.69 -15.49
C THR A 374 0.19 -7.25 -15.67
N SER A 375 -0.73 -6.27 -15.71
CA SER A 375 -0.37 -4.85 -15.82
C SER A 375 0.39 -4.36 -14.59
N ARG A 376 0.11 -4.91 -13.41
CA ARG A 376 0.87 -4.60 -12.18
C ARG A 376 2.27 -5.20 -12.23
N LEU A 377 2.43 -6.45 -12.65
CA LEU A 377 3.75 -7.05 -12.83
C LEU A 377 4.56 -6.32 -13.90
N TYR A 378 3.92 -5.88 -14.98
CA TYR A 378 4.57 -5.06 -16.01
C TYR A 378 5.07 -3.72 -15.43
N THR A 379 4.28 -3.04 -14.60
CA THR A 379 4.72 -1.80 -13.92
C THR A 379 5.95 -2.05 -13.04
N VAL A 380 5.97 -3.17 -12.31
CA VAL A 380 7.12 -3.57 -11.47
C VAL A 380 8.35 -3.84 -12.33
N ALA A 381 8.19 -4.58 -13.43
CA ALA A 381 9.27 -4.89 -14.37
C ALA A 381 9.84 -3.60 -14.99
N GLN A 382 8.97 -2.66 -15.40
CA GLN A 382 9.36 -1.37 -15.95
C GLN A 382 10.13 -0.52 -14.92
N GLY A 383 9.63 -0.44 -13.68
CA GLY A 383 10.30 0.28 -12.60
C GLY A 383 11.67 -0.32 -12.31
N LEU A 384 11.78 -1.64 -12.23
CA LEU A 384 13.04 -2.37 -12.03
C LEU A 384 14.03 -2.10 -13.17
N HIS A 385 13.57 -2.17 -14.41
CA HIS A 385 14.42 -1.88 -15.57
C HIS A 385 14.99 -0.45 -15.54
N GLN A 386 14.13 0.53 -15.27
CA GLN A 386 14.57 1.93 -15.16
C GLN A 386 15.55 2.11 -14.00
N TYR A 387 15.30 1.49 -12.85
CA TYR A 387 16.19 1.55 -11.69
C TYR A 387 17.57 0.96 -12.01
N LEU A 388 17.64 -0.21 -12.62
CA LEU A 388 18.89 -0.86 -13.00
C LEU A 388 19.72 -0.02 -14.01
N ARG A 389 19.03 0.74 -14.89
CA ARG A 389 19.70 1.58 -15.87
C ARG A 389 20.12 2.96 -15.38
N THR A 390 19.29 3.57 -14.55
CA THR A 390 19.49 4.98 -14.15
C THR A 390 20.02 5.11 -12.73
N GLY A 391 19.97 4.03 -11.93
CA GLY A 391 20.21 4.07 -10.50
C GLY A 391 19.22 4.97 -9.74
N ARG A 392 18.10 5.38 -10.35
CA ARG A 392 17.09 6.25 -9.74
C ARG A 392 15.82 5.45 -9.47
N PRO A 393 15.33 5.42 -8.22
CA PRO A 393 14.10 4.74 -7.91
C PRO A 393 12.90 5.46 -8.54
N PHE A 394 12.08 4.74 -9.26
CA PHE A 394 10.97 5.29 -10.03
C PHE A 394 9.60 5.01 -9.36
N ASP A 395 9.47 3.88 -8.70
CA ASP A 395 8.24 3.44 -8.04
C ASP A 395 8.48 3.00 -6.58
N SER A 396 7.40 2.66 -5.88
CA SER A 396 7.47 2.27 -4.47
C SER A 396 8.26 0.97 -4.22
N ILE A 397 8.47 0.13 -5.21
CA ILE A 397 9.25 -1.11 -5.09
C ILE A 397 10.73 -0.77 -5.21
N THR A 398 11.11 -0.04 -6.24
CA THR A 398 12.49 0.40 -6.45
C THR A 398 12.97 1.36 -5.36
N GLN A 399 12.08 2.20 -4.81
CA GLN A 399 12.37 3.00 -3.60
C GLN A 399 12.74 2.13 -2.40
N ARG A 400 12.04 1.00 -2.21
CA ARG A 400 12.37 0.05 -1.13
C ARG A 400 13.66 -0.72 -1.41
N MET A 401 13.89 -1.10 -2.66
CA MET A 401 15.14 -1.74 -3.07
C MET A 401 16.36 -0.84 -2.80
N GLU A 402 16.19 0.47 -2.90
CA GLU A 402 17.21 1.45 -2.54
C GLU A 402 17.31 1.63 -1.01
N ALA A 403 16.17 1.75 -0.33
CA ALA A 403 16.12 2.04 1.10
C ALA A 403 16.60 0.86 1.97
N TYR A 404 16.34 -0.40 1.60
CA TYR A 404 16.72 -1.55 2.41
C TYR A 404 18.24 -1.72 2.58
N PRO A 405 19.07 -1.64 1.53
CA PRO A 405 20.52 -1.64 1.70
C PRO A 405 21.03 -0.51 2.60
N ALA A 406 20.46 0.70 2.47
CA ALA A 406 20.79 1.82 3.34
C ALA A 406 20.46 1.51 4.79
N MET A 407 19.26 1.00 5.06
CA MET A 407 18.83 0.60 6.41
C MET A 407 19.72 -0.50 6.99
N ILE A 408 20.06 -1.53 6.20
CA ILE A 408 20.93 -2.63 6.64
C ILE A 408 22.34 -2.10 6.98
N HIS A 409 22.86 -1.20 6.17
CA HIS A 409 24.17 -0.57 6.42
C HIS A 409 24.14 0.25 7.72
N ILE A 410 23.17 1.15 7.88
CA ILE A 410 23.00 1.96 9.10
C ILE A 410 22.84 1.07 10.34
N ILE A 411 22.06 -0.02 10.25
CA ILE A 411 21.91 -0.99 11.35
C ILE A 411 23.22 -1.72 11.64
N SER A 412 24.00 -2.11 10.62
CA SER A 412 25.24 -2.83 10.81
C SER A 412 26.30 -1.98 11.51
N GLU A 413 26.36 -0.69 11.21
CA GLU A 413 27.27 0.27 11.84
C GLU A 413 26.85 0.63 13.28
N ASN A 414 25.55 0.61 13.54
CA ASN A 414 24.96 1.05 14.80
C ASN A 414 24.16 -0.07 15.50
N PHE A 415 24.64 -1.32 15.43
CA PHE A 415 23.88 -2.54 15.77
C PHE A 415 23.30 -2.52 17.20
N TRP A 416 24.06 -2.06 18.18
CA TRP A 416 23.68 -2.17 19.61
C TRP A 416 22.68 -1.13 20.08
N ILE A 417 22.81 0.11 19.64
CA ILE A 417 22.04 1.25 20.14
C ILE A 417 21.17 1.86 19.03
N GLY A 418 21.56 1.72 17.78
CA GLY A 418 20.97 2.41 16.64
C GLY A 418 21.40 3.88 16.57
N VAL A 419 20.98 4.58 15.53
CA VAL A 419 21.26 6.01 15.32
C VAL A 419 20.33 6.95 16.08
N GLY A 420 19.31 6.41 16.76
CA GLY A 420 18.29 7.23 17.41
C GLY A 420 17.16 7.68 16.45
N ARG A 421 15.99 7.92 17.02
CA ARG A 421 14.80 8.30 16.23
C ARG A 421 14.90 9.71 15.63
N GLY A 422 15.74 10.58 16.20
CA GLY A 422 15.93 11.93 15.69
C GLY A 422 16.82 11.99 14.46
N ASP A 423 17.76 11.07 14.34
CA ASP A 423 18.88 11.19 13.39
C ASP A 423 18.77 10.21 12.22
N ILE A 424 17.68 9.43 12.14
CA ILE A 424 17.51 8.44 11.08
C ILE A 424 17.51 9.05 9.67
N TYR A 425 16.99 10.26 9.52
CA TYR A 425 17.01 10.97 8.23
C TYR A 425 18.42 11.44 7.89
N THR A 426 19.16 11.97 8.88
CA THR A 426 20.54 12.40 8.73
C THR A 426 21.42 11.21 8.33
N ALA A 427 21.31 10.09 9.02
CA ALA A 427 22.07 8.87 8.68
C ALA A 427 21.74 8.33 7.27
N HIS A 428 20.48 8.45 6.83
CA HIS A 428 20.13 8.14 5.45
C HIS A 428 20.76 9.09 4.45
N ASP A 429 20.72 10.38 4.71
CA ASP A 429 21.30 11.40 3.82
C ASP A 429 22.82 11.23 3.72
N GLU A 430 23.51 10.95 4.81
CA GLU A 430 24.94 10.63 4.86
C GLU A 430 25.29 9.39 4.04
N TYR A 431 24.57 8.28 4.23
CA TYR A 431 24.74 7.06 3.43
C TYR A 431 24.59 7.32 1.93
N TYR A 432 23.59 8.11 1.54
CA TYR A 432 23.38 8.41 0.13
C TYR A 432 24.40 9.39 -0.44
N ALA A 433 24.84 10.35 0.34
CA ALA A 433 25.92 11.28 -0.05
C ALA A 433 27.23 10.52 -0.31
N GLU A 434 27.59 9.60 0.56
CA GLU A 434 28.80 8.78 0.43
C GLU A 434 28.72 7.83 -0.78
N LYS A 435 27.62 7.06 -0.88
CA LYS A 435 27.48 6.02 -1.90
C LYS A 435 27.35 6.54 -3.31
N PHE A 436 26.64 7.66 -3.50
CA PHE A 436 26.29 8.11 -4.85
C PHE A 436 27.01 9.35 -5.32
N LYS A 437 27.83 10.01 -4.48
CA LYS A 437 28.52 11.29 -4.79
C LYS A 437 27.55 12.29 -5.46
N ARG A 438 26.31 12.34 -4.99
CA ARG A 438 25.21 13.08 -5.64
C ARG A 438 25.08 14.48 -5.05
N PRO A 439 24.71 15.50 -5.87
CA PRO A 439 24.40 16.84 -5.39
C PRO A 439 23.24 16.83 -4.38
N GLU A 440 23.22 17.80 -3.48
CA GLU A 440 22.24 18.00 -2.39
C GLU A 440 20.77 18.08 -2.85
N ASP A 441 20.51 18.31 -4.13
CA ASP A 441 19.16 18.41 -4.71
C ASP A 441 18.40 17.07 -4.83
N PHE A 442 19.04 15.95 -4.55
CA PHE A 442 18.43 14.64 -4.66
C PHE A 442 17.86 14.18 -3.31
N LYS A 443 16.72 14.75 -2.92
CA LYS A 443 15.94 14.23 -1.78
C LYS A 443 15.40 12.84 -2.13
N LEU A 444 16.16 11.81 -1.78
CA LEU A 444 15.66 10.46 -1.74
C LEU A 444 14.60 10.40 -0.64
N VAL A 445 13.44 9.89 -0.99
CA VAL A 445 12.37 9.64 -0.04
C VAL A 445 12.92 8.64 0.98
N ALA A 446 13.20 9.11 2.18
CA ALA A 446 13.48 8.24 3.31
C ALA A 446 12.42 7.15 3.34
N GLY A 447 12.84 5.90 3.50
CA GLY A 447 11.98 4.74 3.32
C GLY A 447 10.62 4.95 3.99
N HIS A 448 9.56 4.81 3.21
CA HIS A 448 8.17 5.04 3.62
C HIS A 448 7.66 4.04 4.67
N ASN A 449 8.47 3.70 5.64
CA ASN A 449 8.07 2.95 6.82
C ASN A 449 7.80 3.91 7.99
N GLN A 450 7.06 4.97 7.71
CA GLN A 450 6.51 5.85 8.75
C GLN A 450 5.17 5.32 9.29
N TYR A 451 4.96 4.03 9.23
CA TYR A 451 3.77 3.42 9.84
C TYR A 451 4.17 2.25 10.70
#